data_5d2268f000912144bc1c3afb91ed9b39
#
_entry.id   5d2268f000912144bc1c3afb91ed9b39
#
_cell.length_a   1.000
_cell.length_b   1.000
_cell.length_c   1.000
_cell.angle_alpha   90.00
_cell.angle_beta   90.00
_cell.angle_gamma   90.00
#
_symmetry.space_group_name_H-M   'P 1'
#
loop_
_entity.id
_entity.type
_entity.pdbx_description
1 polymer ?
#
loop_
_entity_poly.entity_id
_entity_poly.type
_entity_poly.pdbx_seq_one_letter_code
_entity_poly.pdbx_strand_id
1 'polypeptide(L)'
;MQTLRCDILILGCGPAGLAAALAAASCGKQVVILDDNPRPGGQIWREGPQVQLPALARRYREAVAAEKNITSLNGARLIARPSAHSVLFETADDSGLVEWQKLILCCGARELSLPFPGWTLPGVTGAGGLQAQIKHGLTLRGQKVVIAGSGPLLLAVAATVKKSGGEVRQIVEQAPLSALLRFGSSLWRWPEKLRQLATLAPRRYLSSSQVIRAHGETQLEAITLRDARGIERTIACQRLAIGYGLVANIETALLFGCALADEAIAVNRWQQTSVANIYAAGECTGFGGSELALAEGEIAGFAAADAEACAQALFARRGRWQAFAHAVNRT
;
A
#
# COMPACT_ATOMS: atom_id res chain seq x y z
N MET A 1 -2.37 -32.85 1.02
CA MET A 1 -1.81 -31.65 0.32
C MET A 1 -2.51 -31.54 -1.03
N GLN A 2 -3.27 -30.52 -1.27
CA GLN A 2 -4.00 -30.26 -2.52
C GLN A 2 -3.07 -29.65 -3.56
N THR A 3 -3.19 -30.05 -4.84
CA THR A 3 -2.50 -29.39 -5.96
C THR A 3 -3.53 -28.67 -6.82
N LEU A 4 -3.38 -27.35 -6.96
CA LEU A 4 -4.14 -26.51 -7.86
C LEU A 4 -3.35 -26.22 -9.13
N ARG A 5 -4.04 -26.08 -10.26
CA ARG A 5 -3.43 -25.70 -11.54
C ARG A 5 -4.13 -24.48 -12.10
N CYS A 6 -3.38 -23.53 -12.61
CA CYS A 6 -3.92 -22.32 -13.23
C CYS A 6 -3.06 -21.83 -14.40
N ASP A 7 -3.65 -21.01 -15.25
CA ASP A 7 -2.91 -20.29 -16.28
C ASP A 7 -2.08 -19.18 -15.64
N ILE A 8 -2.71 -18.42 -14.72
CA ILE A 8 -2.09 -17.25 -14.10
C ILE A 8 -2.23 -17.35 -12.58
N LEU A 9 -1.09 -17.33 -11.89
CA LEU A 9 -1.02 -17.16 -10.44
C LEU A 9 -0.78 -15.69 -10.11
N ILE A 10 -1.51 -15.15 -9.13
CA ILE A 10 -1.33 -13.80 -8.62
C ILE A 10 -0.97 -13.86 -7.14
N LEU A 11 0.12 -13.23 -6.74
CA LEU A 11 0.53 -13.13 -5.35
C LEU A 11 0.20 -11.73 -4.81
N GLY A 12 -0.80 -11.67 -3.93
CA GLY A 12 -1.36 -10.45 -3.34
C GLY A 12 -2.72 -10.07 -3.93
N CYS A 13 -3.70 -9.84 -3.04
CA CYS A 13 -5.09 -9.49 -3.37
C CYS A 13 -5.40 -8.01 -3.03
N GLY A 14 -4.40 -7.12 -3.16
CA GLY A 14 -4.58 -5.67 -3.10
C GLY A 14 -5.22 -5.12 -4.38
N PRO A 15 -5.32 -3.78 -4.54
CA PRO A 15 -5.89 -3.16 -5.74
C PRO A 15 -5.28 -3.67 -7.05
N ALA A 16 -3.95 -3.82 -7.11
CA ALA A 16 -3.25 -4.33 -8.29
C ALA A 16 -3.64 -5.78 -8.59
N GLY A 17 -3.64 -6.65 -7.58
CA GLY A 17 -3.99 -8.07 -7.76
C GLY A 17 -5.44 -8.29 -8.17
N LEU A 18 -6.38 -7.56 -7.57
CA LEU A 18 -7.80 -7.60 -7.96
C LEU A 18 -7.99 -7.15 -9.41
N ALA A 19 -7.31 -6.07 -9.82
CA ALA A 19 -7.39 -5.57 -11.19
C ALA A 19 -6.75 -6.54 -12.20
N ALA A 20 -5.59 -7.12 -11.85
CA ALA A 20 -4.91 -8.12 -12.68
C ALA A 20 -5.76 -9.38 -12.86
N ALA A 21 -6.41 -9.85 -11.80
CA ALA A 21 -7.27 -11.03 -11.85
C ALA A 21 -8.46 -10.83 -12.79
N LEU A 22 -9.16 -9.70 -12.68
CA LEU A 22 -10.30 -9.39 -13.55
C LEU A 22 -9.88 -9.24 -15.02
N ALA A 23 -8.74 -8.57 -15.27
CA ALA A 23 -8.21 -8.42 -16.63
C ALA A 23 -7.86 -9.79 -17.24
N ALA A 24 -7.16 -10.64 -16.52
CA ALA A 24 -6.80 -11.98 -16.98
C ALA A 24 -8.04 -12.89 -17.18
N ALA A 25 -8.96 -12.84 -16.22
CA ALA A 25 -10.20 -13.63 -16.27
C ALA A 25 -11.10 -13.24 -17.45
N SER A 26 -11.18 -11.95 -17.77
CA SER A 26 -11.93 -11.47 -18.95
C SER A 26 -11.40 -11.99 -20.28
N CYS A 27 -10.13 -12.45 -20.30
CA CYS A 27 -9.50 -13.15 -21.45
C CYS A 27 -9.67 -14.68 -21.38
N GLY A 28 -10.54 -15.19 -20.51
CA GLY A 28 -10.81 -16.64 -20.35
C GLY A 28 -9.74 -17.44 -19.61
N LYS A 29 -8.77 -16.78 -18.95
CA LYS A 29 -7.71 -17.46 -18.21
C LYS A 29 -8.22 -17.99 -16.86
N GLN A 30 -7.72 -19.15 -16.45
CA GLN A 30 -7.93 -19.67 -15.09
C GLN A 30 -6.94 -18.98 -14.14
N VAL A 31 -7.44 -18.28 -13.15
CA VAL A 31 -6.67 -17.45 -12.24
C VAL A 31 -6.74 -17.98 -10.81
N VAL A 32 -5.59 -18.10 -10.16
CA VAL A 32 -5.51 -18.33 -8.71
C VAL A 32 -4.87 -17.09 -8.07
N ILE A 33 -5.48 -16.58 -7.00
CA ILE A 33 -4.92 -15.49 -6.18
C ILE A 33 -4.53 -16.09 -4.82
N LEU A 34 -3.28 -15.88 -4.40
CA LEU A 34 -2.83 -16.14 -3.03
C LEU A 34 -2.62 -14.81 -2.30
N ASP A 35 -3.20 -14.68 -1.11
CA ASP A 35 -3.00 -13.50 -0.24
C ASP A 35 -2.93 -13.94 1.22
N ASP A 36 -1.94 -13.49 1.96
CA ASP A 36 -1.75 -13.80 3.38
C ASP A 36 -2.75 -13.08 4.30
N ASN A 37 -3.44 -12.05 3.79
CA ASN A 37 -4.51 -11.41 4.54
C ASN A 37 -5.79 -12.27 4.50
N PRO A 38 -6.57 -12.27 5.59
CA PRO A 38 -7.81 -13.07 5.67
C PRO A 38 -8.93 -12.52 4.77
N ARG A 39 -8.77 -11.33 4.20
CA ARG A 39 -9.75 -10.69 3.32
C ARG A 39 -9.07 -9.91 2.19
N PRO A 40 -9.64 -9.91 0.97
CA PRO A 40 -9.08 -9.19 -0.15
C PRO A 40 -9.09 -7.67 0.08
N GLY A 41 -8.21 -6.94 -0.62
CA GLY A 41 -8.11 -5.48 -0.57
C GLY A 41 -6.73 -4.95 -0.11
N GLY A 42 -5.86 -5.82 0.38
CA GLY A 42 -4.52 -5.46 0.84
C GLY A 42 -4.54 -4.42 1.97
N GLN A 43 -3.54 -3.58 2.03
CA GLN A 43 -3.43 -2.55 3.09
C GLN A 43 -4.37 -1.35 2.83
N ILE A 44 -4.53 -0.95 1.57
CA ILE A 44 -5.30 0.26 1.20
C ILE A 44 -6.80 0.04 1.40
N TRP A 45 -7.33 -1.07 0.93
CA TRP A 45 -8.74 -1.45 1.04
C TRP A 45 -9.00 -2.46 2.17
N ARG A 46 -8.21 -2.36 3.23
CA ARG A 46 -8.39 -3.21 4.42
C ARG A 46 -9.76 -3.01 5.04
N GLU A 47 -10.48 -4.11 5.21
CA GLU A 47 -11.78 -4.15 5.86
C GLU A 47 -11.65 -4.29 7.38
N GLY A 48 -12.66 -3.87 8.10
CA GLY A 48 -12.77 -4.03 9.54
C GLY A 48 -14.16 -3.65 10.05
N PRO A 49 -14.48 -3.90 11.32
CA PRO A 49 -15.84 -3.75 11.88
C PRO A 49 -16.45 -2.36 11.72
N GLN A 50 -15.63 -1.32 11.61
CA GLN A 50 -16.07 0.08 11.56
C GLN A 50 -15.72 0.76 10.23
N VAL A 51 -15.35 -0.02 9.19
CA VAL A 51 -14.90 0.51 7.92
C VAL A 51 -15.95 0.35 6.85
N GLN A 52 -16.41 1.47 6.31
CA GLN A 52 -17.10 1.48 5.04
C GLN A 52 -16.05 1.47 3.91
N LEU A 53 -15.98 0.37 3.17
CA LEU A 53 -15.13 0.30 1.99
C LEU A 53 -15.57 1.32 0.94
N PRO A 54 -14.65 1.99 0.26
CA PRO A 54 -14.97 2.81 -0.91
C PRO A 54 -15.77 2.00 -1.95
N ALA A 55 -16.70 2.66 -2.64
CA ALA A 55 -17.53 2.02 -3.66
C ALA A 55 -16.68 1.27 -4.72
N LEU A 56 -15.55 1.85 -5.11
CA LEU A 56 -14.62 1.23 -6.03
C LEU A 56 -14.05 -0.08 -5.48
N ALA A 57 -13.64 -0.11 -4.21
CA ALA A 57 -13.10 -1.32 -3.57
C ALA A 57 -14.15 -2.44 -3.51
N ARG A 58 -15.38 -2.10 -3.15
CA ARG A 58 -16.51 -3.07 -3.15
C ARG A 58 -16.74 -3.65 -4.54
N ARG A 59 -16.82 -2.78 -5.56
CA ARG A 59 -17.01 -3.21 -6.95
C ARG A 59 -15.95 -4.21 -7.42
N TYR A 60 -14.67 -3.95 -7.16
CA TYR A 60 -13.60 -4.89 -7.54
C TYR A 60 -13.69 -6.21 -6.81
N ARG A 61 -13.97 -6.19 -5.50
CA ARG A 61 -14.11 -7.40 -4.69
C ARG A 61 -15.30 -8.25 -5.10
N GLU A 62 -16.46 -7.61 -5.32
CA GLU A 62 -17.68 -8.26 -5.77
C GLU A 62 -17.50 -8.86 -7.18
N ALA A 63 -16.84 -8.13 -8.08
CA ALA A 63 -16.52 -8.62 -9.42
C ALA A 63 -15.62 -9.85 -9.38
N VAL A 64 -14.52 -9.82 -8.61
CA VAL A 64 -13.64 -10.99 -8.44
C VAL A 64 -14.37 -12.18 -7.85
N ALA A 65 -15.23 -11.96 -6.85
CA ALA A 65 -16.00 -13.03 -6.23
C ALA A 65 -17.07 -13.63 -7.14
N ALA A 66 -17.55 -12.89 -8.14
CA ALA A 66 -18.55 -13.33 -9.10
C ALA A 66 -17.94 -14.13 -10.29
N GLU A 67 -16.65 -13.98 -10.56
CA GLU A 67 -15.98 -14.63 -11.67
C GLU A 67 -15.70 -16.11 -11.37
N LYS A 68 -16.22 -17.00 -12.22
CA LYS A 68 -16.11 -18.45 -12.04
C LYS A 68 -14.69 -19.01 -12.29
N ASN A 69 -13.90 -18.31 -13.10
CA ASN A 69 -12.53 -18.67 -13.45
C ASN A 69 -11.48 -17.99 -12.55
N ILE A 70 -11.89 -17.39 -11.43
CA ILE A 70 -11.00 -16.89 -10.39
C ILE A 70 -11.18 -17.71 -9.10
N THR A 71 -10.10 -18.28 -8.61
CA THR A 71 -10.03 -18.91 -7.27
C THR A 71 -9.19 -18.02 -6.36
N SER A 72 -9.79 -17.49 -5.29
CA SER A 72 -9.08 -16.64 -4.31
C SER A 72 -8.85 -17.41 -3.01
N LEU A 73 -7.59 -17.56 -2.64
CA LEU A 73 -7.13 -18.18 -1.40
C LEU A 73 -6.63 -17.09 -0.46
N ASN A 74 -7.49 -16.65 0.46
CA ASN A 74 -7.16 -15.64 1.47
C ASN A 74 -6.63 -16.34 2.74
N GLY A 75 -5.73 -15.68 3.47
CA GLY A 75 -5.01 -16.29 4.59
C GLY A 75 -3.99 -17.33 4.15
N ALA A 76 -3.64 -17.37 2.86
CA ALA A 76 -2.69 -18.29 2.28
C ALA A 76 -1.31 -17.63 2.13
N ARG A 77 -0.33 -18.17 2.85
CA ARG A 77 1.05 -17.69 2.85
C ARG A 77 1.91 -18.52 1.92
N LEU A 78 2.67 -17.85 1.06
CA LEU A 78 3.72 -18.49 0.27
C LEU A 78 4.85 -18.94 1.20
N ILE A 79 5.20 -20.24 1.12
CA ILE A 79 6.23 -20.87 1.96
C ILE A 79 7.50 -21.14 1.18
N ALA A 80 7.37 -21.68 -0.04
CA ALA A 80 8.51 -22.08 -0.83
C ALA A 80 8.19 -22.07 -2.33
N ARG A 81 9.24 -22.13 -3.13
CA ARG A 81 9.21 -22.34 -4.57
C ARG A 81 9.85 -23.69 -4.90
N PRO A 82 9.09 -24.81 -4.90
CA PRO A 82 9.63 -26.14 -5.16
C PRO A 82 10.16 -26.33 -6.59
N SER A 83 9.59 -25.63 -7.58
CA SER A 83 10.03 -25.66 -8.97
C SER A 83 9.97 -24.28 -9.64
N ALA A 84 10.38 -24.21 -10.90
CA ALA A 84 10.30 -22.99 -11.70
C ALA A 84 8.87 -22.45 -11.83
N HIS A 85 7.87 -23.32 -11.84
CA HIS A 85 6.47 -23.01 -12.08
C HIS A 85 5.52 -23.54 -11.00
N SER A 86 6.00 -23.68 -9.77
CA SER A 86 5.16 -24.05 -8.63
C SER A 86 5.51 -23.28 -7.37
N VAL A 87 4.50 -23.07 -6.54
CA VAL A 87 4.64 -22.49 -5.19
C VAL A 87 3.94 -23.38 -4.18
N LEU A 88 4.56 -23.55 -3.03
CA LEU A 88 3.97 -24.15 -1.84
C LEU A 88 3.34 -23.04 -1.00
N PHE A 89 2.11 -23.23 -0.58
CA PHE A 89 1.42 -22.33 0.34
C PHE A 89 0.89 -23.06 1.56
N GLU A 90 0.68 -22.34 2.64
CA GLU A 90 -0.04 -22.80 3.83
C GLU A 90 -1.16 -21.81 4.19
N THR A 91 -2.22 -22.34 4.78
CA THR A 91 -3.29 -21.61 5.46
C THR A 91 -3.30 -21.99 6.93
N ALA A 92 -4.24 -21.48 7.72
CA ALA A 92 -4.37 -21.89 9.13
C ALA A 92 -4.68 -23.39 9.28
N ASP A 93 -5.34 -24.01 8.30
CA ASP A 93 -5.89 -25.36 8.41
C ASP A 93 -5.26 -26.37 7.45
N ASP A 94 -4.61 -25.92 6.37
CA ASP A 94 -4.13 -26.81 5.31
C ASP A 94 -2.89 -26.23 4.60
N SER A 95 -2.27 -27.04 3.75
CA SER A 95 -1.19 -26.64 2.85
C SER A 95 -1.43 -27.21 1.44
N GLY A 96 -0.93 -26.51 0.44
CA GLY A 96 -1.13 -26.92 -0.94
C GLY A 96 -0.04 -26.42 -1.88
N LEU A 97 -0.07 -26.97 -3.09
CA LEU A 97 0.80 -26.59 -4.20
C LEU A 97 -0.04 -25.87 -5.27
N VAL A 98 0.46 -24.79 -5.83
CA VAL A 98 -0.09 -24.19 -7.05
C VAL A 98 0.93 -24.32 -8.17
N GLU A 99 0.53 -24.97 -9.26
CA GLU A 99 1.26 -25.01 -10.53
C GLU A 99 0.68 -23.95 -11.48
N TRP A 100 1.54 -23.17 -12.13
CA TRP A 100 1.15 -22.02 -12.93
C TRP A 100 1.95 -21.92 -14.24
N GLN A 101 1.37 -21.24 -15.26
CA GLN A 101 2.05 -20.92 -16.51
C GLN A 101 2.67 -19.53 -16.47
N LYS A 102 1.97 -18.56 -15.88
CA LYS A 102 2.43 -17.17 -15.69
C LYS A 102 2.16 -16.70 -14.27
N LEU A 103 3.01 -15.81 -13.77
CA LEU A 103 2.96 -15.28 -12.41
C LEU A 103 2.87 -13.75 -12.42
N ILE A 104 2.00 -13.19 -11.59
CA ILE A 104 1.93 -11.75 -11.36
C ILE A 104 2.18 -11.45 -9.89
N LEU A 105 3.23 -10.69 -9.60
CA LEU A 105 3.60 -10.25 -8.27
C LEU A 105 2.88 -8.94 -7.94
N CYS A 106 1.98 -8.97 -6.95
CA CYS A 106 1.24 -7.81 -6.45
C CYS A 106 1.47 -7.62 -4.94
N CYS A 107 2.72 -7.79 -4.49
CA CYS A 107 3.10 -7.89 -3.08
C CYS A 107 3.02 -6.57 -2.31
N GLY A 108 2.77 -5.43 -3.00
CA GLY A 108 2.60 -4.12 -2.38
C GLY A 108 3.87 -3.58 -1.71
N ALA A 109 3.69 -2.82 -0.64
CA ALA A 109 4.76 -2.17 0.10
C ALA A 109 4.47 -2.18 1.61
N ARG A 110 5.52 -1.94 2.40
CA ARG A 110 5.46 -1.73 3.85
C ARG A 110 5.97 -0.34 4.21
N GLU A 111 5.68 0.11 5.41
CA GLU A 111 6.13 1.41 5.88
C GLU A 111 7.64 1.41 6.16
N LEU A 112 8.29 2.51 5.77
CA LEU A 112 9.68 2.78 6.12
C LEU A 112 9.76 3.14 7.60
N SER A 113 10.48 2.34 8.36
CA SER A 113 10.74 2.57 9.78
C SER A 113 12.12 3.22 9.94
N LEU A 114 12.14 4.47 10.40
CA LEU A 114 13.36 5.20 10.75
C LEU A 114 13.50 5.19 12.27
N PRO A 115 14.53 4.53 12.84
CA PRO A 115 14.71 4.42 14.28
C PRO A 115 15.13 5.77 14.89
N PHE A 116 14.58 6.07 16.07
CA PHE A 116 14.96 7.19 16.92
C PHE A 116 14.80 6.78 18.41
N PRO A 117 15.44 7.41 19.38
CA PRO A 117 15.33 7.05 20.78
C PRO A 117 13.86 6.95 21.24
N GLY A 118 13.45 5.78 21.75
CA GLY A 118 12.10 5.50 22.22
C GLY A 118 11.10 5.05 21.13
N TRP A 119 11.52 4.82 19.89
CA TRP A 119 10.61 4.43 18.78
C TRP A 119 9.89 3.09 18.98
N THR A 120 10.40 2.24 19.91
CA THR A 120 9.78 0.95 20.27
C THR A 120 8.79 1.02 21.43
N LEU A 121 8.58 2.20 22.02
CA LEU A 121 7.62 2.35 23.13
C LEU A 121 6.20 1.99 22.67
N PRO A 122 5.43 1.26 23.48
CA PRO A 122 4.00 1.07 23.28
C PRO A 122 3.30 2.43 23.09
N GLY A 123 2.58 2.58 21.97
CA GLY A 123 1.99 3.86 21.56
C GLY A 123 2.68 4.51 20.37
N VAL A 124 3.91 4.08 20.02
CA VAL A 124 4.55 4.43 18.75
C VAL A 124 4.21 3.38 17.70
N THR A 125 3.69 3.79 16.56
CA THR A 125 3.29 2.88 15.47
C THR A 125 3.55 3.53 14.11
N GLY A 126 3.63 2.73 13.06
CA GLY A 126 3.53 3.25 11.71
C GLY A 126 2.16 3.91 11.46
N ALA A 127 2.10 4.85 10.55
CA ALA A 127 0.89 5.60 10.20
C ALA A 127 -0.20 4.69 9.61
N GLY A 128 0.17 3.79 8.70
CA GLY A 128 -0.73 2.75 8.17
C GLY A 128 -1.03 1.67 9.20
N GLY A 129 -0.05 1.35 10.08
CA GLY A 129 -0.23 0.45 11.21
C GLY A 129 -1.32 0.95 12.17
N LEU A 130 -1.30 2.24 12.52
CA LEU A 130 -2.37 2.86 13.33
C LEU A 130 -3.72 2.81 12.61
N GLN A 131 -3.75 3.13 11.32
CA GLN A 131 -4.98 3.01 10.53
C GLN A 131 -5.53 1.58 10.52
N ALA A 132 -4.65 0.58 10.38
CA ALA A 132 -5.04 -0.82 10.43
C ALA A 132 -5.64 -1.20 11.78
N GLN A 133 -5.02 -0.80 12.89
CA GLN A 133 -5.55 -1.03 14.24
C GLN A 133 -6.92 -0.39 14.45
N ILE A 134 -7.11 0.88 14.01
CA ILE A 134 -8.40 1.57 14.08
C ILE A 134 -9.45 0.83 13.26
N LYS A 135 -9.12 0.40 12.06
CA LYS A 135 -10.03 -0.38 11.20
C LYS A 135 -10.46 -1.70 11.86
N HIS A 136 -9.59 -2.31 12.67
CA HIS A 136 -9.89 -3.52 13.45
C HIS A 136 -10.58 -3.24 14.80
N GLY A 137 -10.98 -2.01 15.06
CA GLY A 137 -11.80 -1.66 16.23
C GLY A 137 -11.06 -0.93 17.34
N LEU A 138 -9.78 -0.56 17.16
CA LEU A 138 -9.10 0.30 18.14
C LEU A 138 -9.83 1.64 18.22
N THR A 139 -10.30 1.99 19.41
CA THR A 139 -10.87 3.31 19.70
C THR A 139 -9.79 4.22 20.29
N LEU A 140 -9.76 5.46 19.83
CA LEU A 140 -8.82 6.48 20.29
C LEU A 140 -9.51 7.57 21.14
N ARG A 141 -10.72 7.28 21.66
CA ARG A 141 -11.51 8.26 22.42
C ARG A 141 -10.70 8.86 23.55
N GLY A 142 -10.53 10.20 23.51
CA GLY A 142 -9.77 10.97 24.49
C GLY A 142 -8.25 10.86 24.41
N GLN A 143 -7.70 10.07 23.48
CA GLN A 143 -6.25 9.94 23.32
C GLN A 143 -5.70 11.08 22.45
N LYS A 144 -4.58 11.66 22.90
CA LYS A 144 -3.81 12.68 22.17
C LYS A 144 -2.85 11.98 21.21
N VAL A 145 -2.98 12.28 19.92
CA VAL A 145 -2.20 11.66 18.86
C VAL A 145 -1.34 12.70 18.14
N VAL A 146 -0.07 12.42 17.99
CA VAL A 146 0.82 13.12 17.08
C VAL A 146 1.03 12.26 15.84
N ILE A 147 1.02 12.88 14.65
CA ILE A 147 1.26 12.21 13.38
C ILE A 147 2.49 12.88 12.76
N ALA A 148 3.51 12.10 12.46
CA ALA A 148 4.79 12.61 11.97
C ALA A 148 5.26 11.85 10.74
N GLY A 149 5.92 12.52 9.81
CA GLY A 149 6.45 11.88 8.61
C GLY A 149 6.51 12.81 7.42
N SER A 150 6.20 12.30 6.24
CA SER A 150 6.15 13.09 5.01
C SER A 150 4.99 12.69 4.10
N GLY A 151 4.40 13.69 3.46
CA GLY A 151 3.45 13.51 2.37
C GLY A 151 1.97 13.39 2.77
N PRO A 152 1.10 13.20 1.78
CA PRO A 152 -0.36 13.31 1.94
C PRO A 152 -0.98 12.22 2.82
N LEU A 153 -0.27 11.11 3.07
CA LEU A 153 -0.75 10.05 3.97
C LEU A 153 -1.02 10.57 5.38
N LEU A 154 -0.22 11.54 5.86
CA LEU A 154 -0.39 12.12 7.19
C LEU A 154 -1.78 12.72 7.39
N LEU A 155 -2.34 13.35 6.35
CA LEU A 155 -3.69 13.93 6.37
C LEU A 155 -4.77 12.85 6.42
N ALA A 156 -4.60 11.75 5.68
CA ALA A 156 -5.53 10.63 5.70
C ALA A 156 -5.54 9.93 7.07
N VAL A 157 -4.37 9.81 7.70
CA VAL A 157 -4.24 9.27 9.07
C VAL A 157 -4.93 10.21 10.06
N ALA A 158 -4.71 11.52 9.95
CA ALA A 158 -5.37 12.51 10.82
C ALA A 158 -6.91 12.45 10.73
N ALA A 159 -7.45 12.28 9.53
CA ALA A 159 -8.88 12.08 9.35
C ALA A 159 -9.39 10.79 10.00
N THR A 160 -8.61 9.70 9.89
CA THR A 160 -8.95 8.41 10.51
C THR A 160 -8.92 8.51 12.04
N VAL A 161 -7.89 9.15 12.61
CA VAL A 161 -7.77 9.40 14.05
C VAL A 161 -8.97 10.18 14.57
N LYS A 162 -9.36 11.28 13.90
CA LYS A 162 -10.53 12.08 14.29
C LYS A 162 -11.82 11.27 14.27
N LYS A 163 -12.04 10.46 13.23
CA LYS A 163 -13.22 9.59 13.12
C LYS A 163 -13.29 8.54 14.23
N SER A 164 -12.16 8.08 14.76
CA SER A 164 -12.10 7.12 15.87
C SER A 164 -12.16 7.78 17.26
N GLY A 165 -12.43 9.11 17.32
CA GLY A 165 -12.57 9.88 18.56
C GLY A 165 -11.25 10.36 19.16
N GLY A 166 -10.12 10.23 18.47
CA GLY A 166 -8.81 10.72 18.91
C GLY A 166 -8.63 12.22 18.67
N GLU A 167 -7.84 12.86 19.52
CA GLU A 167 -7.45 14.26 19.38
C GLU A 167 -6.10 14.35 18.64
N VAL A 168 -6.11 14.90 17.39
CA VAL A 168 -4.87 15.19 16.68
C VAL A 168 -4.23 16.44 17.29
N ARG A 169 -3.15 16.24 18.05
CA ARG A 169 -2.41 17.32 18.73
C ARG A 169 -1.56 18.10 17.75
N GLN A 170 -0.86 17.40 16.86
CA GLN A 170 0.03 18.01 15.86
C GLN A 170 0.20 17.05 14.69
N ILE A 171 0.29 17.61 13.48
CA ILE A 171 0.89 16.95 12.32
C ILE A 171 2.26 17.57 12.11
N VAL A 172 3.27 16.73 12.06
CA VAL A 172 4.69 17.09 11.93
C VAL A 172 5.17 16.59 10.58
N GLU A 173 5.33 17.53 9.65
CA GLU A 173 5.75 17.27 8.27
C GLU A 173 7.23 17.57 8.12
N GLN A 174 7.99 16.62 7.60
CA GLN A 174 9.42 16.78 7.36
C GLN A 174 9.71 17.70 6.17
N ALA A 175 8.87 17.64 5.15
CA ALA A 175 9.04 18.44 3.93
C ALA A 175 8.98 19.95 4.24
N PRO A 176 9.81 20.77 3.57
CA PRO A 176 9.77 22.21 3.71
C PRO A 176 8.49 22.80 3.07
N LEU A 177 8.02 23.92 3.63
CA LEU A 177 6.80 24.57 3.14
C LEU A 177 6.85 24.88 1.63
N SER A 178 8.03 25.22 1.11
CA SER A 178 8.23 25.47 -0.33
C SER A 178 7.94 24.22 -1.20
N ALA A 179 8.31 23.03 -0.74
CA ALA A 179 7.99 21.78 -1.44
C ALA A 179 6.49 21.50 -1.38
N LEU A 180 5.86 21.69 -0.22
CA LEU A 180 4.41 21.52 -0.05
C LEU A 180 3.61 22.48 -0.93
N LEU A 181 4.02 23.76 -1.02
CA LEU A 181 3.38 24.75 -1.90
C LEU A 181 3.55 24.37 -3.37
N ARG A 182 4.74 23.92 -3.77
CA ARG A 182 5.01 23.44 -5.14
C ARG A 182 4.12 22.24 -5.50
N PHE A 183 4.02 21.28 -4.59
CA PHE A 183 3.11 20.14 -4.76
C PHE A 183 1.66 20.62 -4.85
N GLY A 184 1.21 21.46 -3.92
CA GLY A 184 -0.14 22.03 -3.91
C GLY A 184 -0.48 22.76 -5.21
N SER A 185 0.45 23.57 -5.73
CA SER A 185 0.28 24.26 -7.01
C SER A 185 0.22 23.30 -8.21
N SER A 186 0.77 22.10 -8.12
CA SER A 186 0.68 21.10 -9.20
C SER A 186 -0.65 20.36 -9.23
N LEU A 187 -1.42 20.35 -8.13
CA LEU A 187 -2.64 19.56 -7.96
C LEU A 187 -3.80 19.98 -8.86
N TRP A 188 -3.73 21.13 -9.52
CA TRP A 188 -4.75 21.52 -10.53
C TRP A 188 -4.87 20.48 -11.66
N ARG A 189 -3.81 19.70 -11.91
CA ARG A 189 -3.79 18.61 -12.89
C ARG A 189 -4.59 17.38 -12.42
N TRP A 190 -4.88 17.29 -11.12
CA TRP A 190 -5.63 16.20 -10.49
C TRP A 190 -6.71 16.77 -9.56
N PRO A 191 -7.80 17.34 -10.12
CA PRO A 191 -8.82 18.05 -9.34
C PRO A 191 -9.50 17.19 -8.29
N GLU A 192 -9.59 15.88 -8.50
CA GLU A 192 -10.08 14.91 -7.51
C GLU A 192 -9.19 14.85 -6.26
N LYS A 193 -7.86 14.92 -6.44
CA LYS A 193 -6.91 14.94 -5.32
C LYS A 193 -6.90 16.29 -4.61
N LEU A 194 -7.05 17.38 -5.36
CA LEU A 194 -7.18 18.71 -4.79
C LEU A 194 -8.41 18.83 -3.88
N ARG A 195 -9.57 18.32 -4.33
CA ARG A 195 -10.80 18.28 -3.51
C ARG A 195 -10.59 17.44 -2.25
N GLN A 196 -9.99 16.25 -2.38
CA GLN A 196 -9.67 15.40 -1.25
C GLN A 196 -8.76 16.12 -0.23
N LEU A 197 -7.71 16.79 -0.69
CA LEU A 197 -6.80 17.55 0.17
C LEU A 197 -7.52 18.70 0.89
N ALA A 198 -8.36 19.46 0.20
CA ALA A 198 -9.13 20.55 0.78
C ALA A 198 -10.06 20.10 1.92
N THR A 199 -10.64 18.90 1.83
CA THR A 199 -11.47 18.33 2.91
C THR A 199 -10.67 17.87 4.12
N LEU A 200 -9.36 17.63 3.96
CA LEU A 200 -8.48 17.10 4.99
C LEU A 200 -7.63 18.18 5.67
N ALA A 201 -7.73 19.46 5.23
CA ALA A 201 -6.88 20.56 5.71
C ALA A 201 -6.86 20.65 7.25
N PRO A 202 -5.71 20.47 7.89
CA PRO A 202 -5.60 20.45 9.34
C PRO A 202 -5.35 21.83 9.91
N ARG A 203 -5.86 22.08 11.13
CA ARG A 203 -5.59 23.32 11.87
C ARG A 203 -4.21 23.37 12.55
N ARG A 204 -3.56 22.19 12.72
CA ARG A 204 -2.30 22.03 13.45
C ARG A 204 -1.31 21.26 12.59
N TYR A 205 -0.66 21.98 11.66
CA TYR A 205 0.31 21.42 10.73
C TYR A 205 1.63 22.18 10.84
N LEU A 206 2.72 21.46 11.09
CA LEU A 206 4.06 22.00 11.24
C LEU A 206 4.96 21.38 10.18
N SER A 207 5.41 22.19 9.22
CA SER A 207 6.36 21.79 8.18
C SER A 207 7.82 21.93 8.63
N SER A 208 8.74 21.38 7.87
CA SER A 208 10.20 21.45 8.15
C SER A 208 10.56 20.96 9.55
N SER A 209 9.90 19.91 10.02
CA SER A 209 10.05 19.44 11.41
C SER A 209 10.04 17.93 11.46
N GLN A 210 10.76 17.36 12.41
CA GLN A 210 10.85 15.90 12.59
C GLN A 210 10.81 15.52 14.07
N VAL A 211 10.31 14.32 14.36
CA VAL A 211 10.40 13.71 15.68
C VAL A 211 11.80 13.17 15.88
N ILE A 212 12.43 13.54 17.00
CA ILE A 212 13.80 13.14 17.33
C ILE A 212 13.88 12.20 18.54
N ARG A 213 12.82 12.15 19.35
CA ARG A 213 12.75 11.29 20.54
C ARG A 213 11.31 11.05 20.97
N ALA A 214 11.02 9.84 21.45
CA ALA A 214 9.83 9.51 22.22
C ALA A 214 10.20 9.29 23.69
N HIS A 215 9.32 9.71 24.59
CA HIS A 215 9.52 9.65 26.04
C HIS A 215 8.43 8.82 26.70
N GLY A 216 8.81 8.10 27.74
CA GLY A 216 7.96 7.26 28.58
C GLY A 216 8.76 6.08 29.13
N GLU A 217 8.31 5.48 30.20
CA GLU A 217 8.92 4.28 30.77
C GLU A 217 8.30 3.00 30.21
N THR A 218 6.99 2.84 30.32
CA THR A 218 6.25 1.65 29.89
C THR A 218 5.42 1.89 28.63
N GLN A 219 5.11 3.14 28.34
CA GLN A 219 4.32 3.57 27.18
C GLN A 219 4.69 5.00 26.80
N LEU A 220 4.26 5.43 25.61
CA LEU A 220 4.47 6.79 25.14
C LEU A 220 3.71 7.81 26.00
N GLU A 221 4.42 8.82 26.49
CA GLU A 221 3.88 9.93 27.28
C GLU A 221 4.08 11.28 26.58
N ALA A 222 5.18 11.43 25.85
CA ALA A 222 5.50 12.63 25.09
C ALA A 222 6.46 12.34 23.95
N ILE A 223 6.57 13.28 23.02
CA ILE A 223 7.62 13.28 21.97
C ILE A 223 8.38 14.61 22.00
N THR A 224 9.65 14.58 21.61
CA THR A 224 10.41 15.79 21.25
C THR A 224 10.50 15.87 19.73
N LEU A 225 10.13 17.01 19.20
CA LEU A 225 10.33 17.36 17.79
C LEU A 225 11.40 18.47 17.67
N ARG A 226 12.08 18.51 16.51
CA ARG A 226 13.03 19.57 16.16
C ARG A 226 12.56 20.23 14.86
N ASP A 227 12.51 21.55 14.84
CA ASP A 227 12.19 22.32 13.63
C ASP A 227 13.45 22.64 12.80
N ALA A 228 13.24 23.30 11.65
CA ALA A 228 14.33 23.69 10.73
C ALA A 228 15.35 24.65 11.34
N ARG A 229 15.02 25.34 12.43
CA ARG A 229 15.93 26.24 13.16
C ARG A 229 16.71 25.51 14.26
N GLY A 230 16.50 24.20 14.42
CA GLY A 230 17.09 23.41 15.49
C GLY A 230 16.38 23.56 16.84
N ILE A 231 15.25 24.27 16.90
CA ILE A 231 14.51 24.48 18.17
C ILE A 231 13.75 23.19 18.47
N GLU A 232 13.99 22.69 19.69
CA GLU A 232 13.33 21.50 20.21
C GLU A 232 12.10 21.85 21.04
N ARG A 233 11.03 21.07 20.86
CA ARG A 233 9.78 21.22 21.62
C ARG A 233 9.25 19.84 22.00
N THR A 234 8.80 19.73 23.26
CA THR A 234 8.19 18.52 23.75
C THR A 234 6.66 18.64 23.74
N ILE A 235 5.99 17.62 23.22
CA ILE A 235 4.52 17.55 23.10
C ILE A 235 4.05 16.29 23.82
N ALA A 236 3.19 16.45 24.81
CA ALA A 236 2.54 15.33 25.50
C ALA A 236 1.53 14.64 24.58
N CYS A 237 1.64 13.33 24.42
CA CYS A 237 0.74 12.48 23.64
C CYS A 237 0.81 11.03 24.09
N GLN A 238 -0.28 10.28 23.87
CA GLN A 238 -0.36 8.85 24.14
C GLN A 238 -0.10 7.99 22.90
N ARG A 239 -0.16 8.59 21.69
CA ARG A 239 0.08 7.89 20.43
C ARG A 239 0.94 8.75 19.50
N LEU A 240 1.87 8.09 18.85
CA LEU A 240 2.65 8.64 17.75
C LEU A 240 2.48 7.72 16.52
N ALA A 241 1.99 8.30 15.43
CA ALA A 241 1.91 7.64 14.12
C ALA A 241 3.02 8.17 13.22
N ILE A 242 3.93 7.31 12.77
CA ILE A 242 5.07 7.70 11.92
C ILE A 242 4.89 7.20 10.50
N GLY A 243 5.11 8.06 9.49
CA GLY A 243 4.96 7.74 8.07
C GLY A 243 5.99 8.50 7.23
N TYR A 244 7.25 8.04 7.25
CA TYR A 244 8.36 8.67 6.53
C TYR A 244 8.53 8.16 5.09
N GLY A 245 7.66 7.29 4.63
CA GLY A 245 7.70 6.70 3.30
C GLY A 245 7.35 5.21 3.32
N LEU A 246 7.56 4.59 2.17
CA LEU A 246 7.29 3.18 1.94
C LEU A 246 8.57 2.47 1.46
N VAL A 247 8.59 1.16 1.64
CA VAL A 247 9.59 0.22 1.09
C VAL A 247 8.83 -0.84 0.31
N ALA A 248 9.20 -1.07 -0.94
CA ALA A 248 8.59 -2.10 -1.77
C ALA A 248 8.84 -3.50 -1.18
N ASN A 249 7.84 -4.37 -1.24
CA ASN A 249 8.00 -5.77 -0.86
C ASN A 249 8.61 -6.52 -2.05
N ILE A 250 9.92 -6.72 -2.01
CA ILE A 250 10.71 -7.29 -3.09
C ILE A 250 11.13 -8.74 -2.84
N GLU A 251 10.92 -9.26 -1.64
CA GLU A 251 11.43 -10.54 -1.18
C GLU A 251 10.97 -11.69 -2.08
N THR A 252 9.68 -11.66 -2.46
CA THR A 252 9.13 -12.65 -3.40
C THR A 252 9.75 -12.53 -4.79
N ALA A 253 9.97 -11.32 -5.27
CA ALA A 253 10.61 -11.11 -6.58
C ALA A 253 12.05 -11.65 -6.60
N LEU A 254 12.80 -11.45 -5.51
CA LEU A 254 14.14 -12.01 -5.35
C LEU A 254 14.13 -13.55 -5.31
N LEU A 255 13.12 -14.17 -4.67
CA LEU A 255 12.93 -15.64 -4.68
C LEU A 255 12.77 -16.16 -6.11
N PHE A 256 12.15 -15.38 -7.00
CA PHE A 256 11.98 -15.72 -8.41
C PHE A 256 13.12 -15.25 -9.32
N GLY A 257 14.13 -14.55 -8.79
CA GLY A 257 15.28 -14.07 -9.55
C GLY A 257 15.02 -12.83 -10.38
N CYS A 258 13.97 -12.05 -10.05
CA CYS A 258 13.67 -10.81 -10.74
C CYS A 258 14.69 -9.71 -10.42
N ALA A 259 15.06 -8.92 -11.42
CA ALA A 259 15.91 -7.75 -11.24
C ALA A 259 15.15 -6.62 -10.53
N LEU A 260 15.90 -5.79 -9.82
CA LEU A 260 15.40 -4.59 -9.14
C LEU A 260 15.92 -3.33 -9.83
N ALA A 261 15.15 -2.25 -9.75
CA ALA A 261 15.55 -0.90 -10.08
C ALA A 261 14.96 0.06 -9.04
N ASP A 262 15.77 1.01 -8.56
CA ASP A 262 15.36 2.01 -7.56
C ASP A 262 14.64 1.39 -6.33
N GLU A 263 15.20 0.28 -5.80
CA GLU A 263 14.68 -0.48 -4.65
C GLU A 263 13.29 -1.09 -4.85
N ALA A 264 12.81 -1.19 -6.09
CA ALA A 264 11.53 -1.80 -6.47
C ALA A 264 11.74 -2.88 -7.55
N ILE A 265 10.72 -3.66 -7.86
CA ILE A 265 10.80 -4.69 -8.92
C ILE A 265 10.87 -3.99 -10.28
N ALA A 266 11.93 -4.26 -11.04
CA ALA A 266 12.12 -3.73 -12.37
C ALA A 266 11.11 -4.35 -13.36
N VAL A 267 10.33 -3.50 -14.05
CA VAL A 267 9.35 -3.94 -15.04
C VAL A 267 9.44 -3.11 -16.33
N ASN A 268 9.08 -3.73 -17.44
CA ASN A 268 8.92 -3.03 -18.70
C ASN A 268 7.53 -2.37 -18.80
N ARG A 269 7.22 -1.75 -19.96
CA ARG A 269 5.91 -1.10 -20.18
C ARG A 269 4.69 -2.03 -20.08
N TRP A 270 4.88 -3.34 -20.19
CA TRP A 270 3.87 -4.38 -20.09
C TRP A 270 3.77 -4.98 -18.68
N GLN A 271 4.45 -4.37 -17.71
CA GLN A 271 4.61 -4.89 -16.34
C GLN A 271 5.33 -6.25 -16.27
N GLN A 272 6.06 -6.65 -17.31
CA GLN A 272 6.87 -7.87 -17.31
C GLN A 272 8.20 -7.60 -16.62
N THR A 273 8.62 -8.51 -15.75
CA THR A 273 9.91 -8.45 -15.05
C THR A 273 11.06 -8.90 -15.95
N SER A 274 12.27 -8.95 -15.40
CA SER A 274 13.44 -9.51 -16.09
C SER A 274 13.36 -11.04 -16.31
N VAL A 275 12.41 -11.71 -15.66
CA VAL A 275 12.20 -13.18 -15.78
C VAL A 275 10.99 -13.45 -16.68
N ALA A 276 11.19 -14.30 -17.67
CA ALA A 276 10.12 -14.68 -18.59
C ALA A 276 8.89 -15.25 -17.85
N ASN A 277 7.68 -14.89 -18.30
CA ASN A 277 6.40 -15.31 -17.73
C ASN A 277 6.14 -14.80 -16.30
N ILE A 278 6.95 -13.87 -15.77
CA ILE A 278 6.75 -13.22 -14.49
C ILE A 278 6.52 -11.73 -14.69
N TYR A 279 5.43 -11.23 -14.13
CA TYR A 279 4.98 -9.84 -14.17
C TYR A 279 4.95 -9.29 -12.74
N ALA A 280 4.94 -7.97 -12.59
CA ALA A 280 4.74 -7.34 -11.30
C ALA A 280 3.94 -6.04 -11.47
N ALA A 281 3.10 -5.70 -10.48
CA ALA A 281 2.25 -4.52 -10.54
C ALA A 281 1.93 -3.95 -9.15
N GLY A 282 1.69 -2.65 -9.09
CA GLY A 282 1.37 -1.93 -7.86
C GLY A 282 2.61 -1.52 -7.08
N GLU A 283 2.45 -1.27 -5.78
CA GLU A 283 3.50 -0.61 -4.98
C GLU A 283 4.79 -1.42 -4.82
N CYS A 284 4.85 -2.67 -5.22
CA CYS A 284 6.10 -3.42 -5.32
C CYS A 284 6.96 -3.03 -6.54
N THR A 285 6.39 -2.29 -7.51
CA THR A 285 7.10 -1.74 -8.68
C THR A 285 7.35 -0.23 -8.60
N GLY A 286 6.88 0.41 -7.51
CA GLY A 286 6.99 1.84 -7.25
C GLY A 286 5.74 2.43 -6.60
N PHE A 287 5.91 3.49 -5.83
CA PHE A 287 4.82 4.05 -5.01
C PHE A 287 4.00 5.06 -5.80
N GLY A 288 2.68 4.83 -5.94
CA GLY A 288 1.81 5.72 -6.71
C GLY A 288 0.33 5.69 -6.31
N GLY A 289 0.00 4.94 -5.25
CA GLY A 289 -1.34 4.83 -4.71
C GLY A 289 -2.26 3.92 -5.52
N SER A 290 -3.52 3.85 -5.09
CA SER A 290 -4.49 2.85 -5.58
C SER A 290 -4.79 2.97 -7.07
N GLU A 291 -4.86 4.18 -7.61
CA GLU A 291 -5.21 4.40 -9.01
C GLU A 291 -4.11 3.95 -9.97
N LEU A 292 -2.84 4.17 -9.59
CA LEU A 292 -1.70 3.62 -10.35
C LEU A 292 -1.67 2.11 -10.24
N ALA A 293 -1.82 1.58 -9.04
CA ALA A 293 -1.84 0.13 -8.79
C ALA A 293 -2.92 -0.60 -9.60
N LEU A 294 -4.12 -0.02 -9.72
CA LEU A 294 -5.19 -0.55 -10.57
C LEU A 294 -4.80 -0.58 -12.04
N ALA A 295 -4.25 0.53 -12.56
CA ALA A 295 -3.86 0.61 -13.97
C ALA A 295 -2.73 -0.37 -14.30
N GLU A 296 -1.73 -0.50 -13.44
CA GLU A 296 -0.64 -1.46 -13.59
C GLU A 296 -1.11 -2.90 -13.47
N GLY A 297 -2.02 -3.18 -12.52
CA GLY A 297 -2.62 -4.50 -12.37
C GLY A 297 -3.39 -4.93 -13.61
N GLU A 298 -4.25 -4.07 -14.16
CA GLU A 298 -4.97 -4.34 -15.41
C GLU A 298 -4.00 -4.60 -16.57
N ILE A 299 -2.94 -3.79 -16.73
CA ILE A 299 -1.91 -3.98 -17.77
C ILE A 299 -1.21 -5.34 -17.58
N ALA A 300 -0.80 -5.68 -16.35
CA ALA A 300 -0.15 -6.96 -16.05
C ALA A 300 -1.07 -8.15 -16.36
N GLY A 301 -2.35 -8.04 -15.98
CA GLY A 301 -3.34 -9.09 -16.25
C GLY A 301 -3.57 -9.33 -17.74
N PHE A 302 -3.78 -8.28 -18.52
CA PHE A 302 -3.93 -8.38 -19.97
C PHE A 302 -2.65 -8.88 -20.66
N ALA A 303 -1.48 -8.35 -20.27
CA ALA A 303 -0.20 -8.79 -20.85
C ALA A 303 0.10 -10.26 -20.49
N ALA A 304 -0.17 -10.67 -19.27
CA ALA A 304 -0.06 -12.08 -18.88
C ALA A 304 -1.07 -12.98 -19.60
N ALA A 305 -2.19 -12.46 -20.04
CA ALA A 305 -3.19 -13.18 -20.82
C ALA A 305 -2.94 -13.15 -22.34
N ASP A 306 -1.80 -12.61 -22.79
CA ASP A 306 -1.45 -12.44 -24.23
C ASP A 306 -2.40 -11.49 -24.97
N ALA A 307 -3.03 -10.56 -24.25
CA ALA A 307 -3.97 -9.54 -24.75
C ALA A 307 -3.31 -8.14 -24.79
N GLU A 308 -2.18 -8.01 -25.46
CA GLU A 308 -1.37 -6.78 -25.47
C GLU A 308 -2.11 -5.54 -25.96
N ALA A 309 -3.01 -5.67 -26.93
CA ALA A 309 -3.81 -4.56 -27.43
C ALA A 309 -4.68 -3.93 -26.30
N CYS A 310 -5.27 -4.76 -25.42
CA CYS A 310 -6.04 -4.31 -24.27
C CYS A 310 -5.13 -3.62 -23.23
N ALA A 311 -3.96 -4.18 -22.99
CA ALA A 311 -2.96 -3.58 -22.09
C ALA A 311 -2.50 -2.22 -22.60
N GLN A 312 -2.25 -2.06 -23.89
CA GLN A 312 -1.80 -0.81 -24.52
C GLN A 312 -2.82 0.33 -24.36
N ALA A 313 -4.11 0.03 -24.41
CA ALA A 313 -5.17 1.01 -24.23
C ALA A 313 -5.12 1.70 -22.84
N LEU A 314 -4.47 1.09 -21.86
CA LEU A 314 -4.34 1.59 -20.49
C LEU A 314 -3.09 2.44 -20.25
N PHE A 315 -2.16 2.53 -21.19
CA PHE A 315 -0.88 3.24 -21.00
C PHE A 315 -1.07 4.73 -20.69
N ALA A 316 -2.02 5.39 -21.34
CA ALA A 316 -2.32 6.79 -21.07
C ALA A 316 -2.83 7.00 -19.63
N ARG A 317 -3.71 6.11 -19.15
CA ARG A 317 -4.22 6.11 -17.78
C ARG A 317 -3.09 5.89 -16.78
N ARG A 318 -2.22 4.90 -17.00
CA ARG A 318 -1.04 4.66 -16.18
C ARG A 318 -0.13 5.88 -16.16
N GLY A 319 0.21 6.46 -17.32
CA GLY A 319 1.08 7.63 -17.43
C GLY A 319 0.58 8.84 -16.64
N ARG A 320 -0.74 9.08 -16.62
CA ARG A 320 -1.34 10.12 -15.78
C ARG A 320 -1.05 9.91 -14.29
N TRP A 321 -1.21 8.69 -13.79
CA TRP A 321 -0.99 8.37 -12.38
C TRP A 321 0.48 8.24 -12.01
N GLN A 322 1.34 7.81 -12.92
CA GLN A 322 2.80 7.90 -12.75
C GLN A 322 3.26 9.34 -12.59
N ALA A 323 2.73 10.28 -13.39
CA ALA A 323 3.03 11.70 -13.23
C ALA A 323 2.59 12.25 -11.85
N PHE A 324 1.46 11.78 -11.31
CA PHE A 324 1.04 12.09 -9.95
C PHE A 324 2.00 11.53 -8.90
N ALA A 325 2.37 10.25 -9.03
CA ALA A 325 3.33 9.59 -8.13
C ALA A 325 4.66 10.34 -8.09
N HIS A 326 5.20 10.72 -9.25
CA HIS A 326 6.42 11.53 -9.32
C HIS A 326 6.28 12.91 -8.65
N ALA A 327 5.10 13.54 -8.75
CA ALA A 327 4.86 14.82 -8.08
C ALA A 327 4.86 14.67 -6.55
N VAL A 328 4.27 13.58 -6.03
CA VAL A 328 4.27 13.26 -4.58
C VAL A 328 5.69 12.94 -4.10
N ASN A 329 6.43 12.10 -4.80
CA ASN A 329 7.76 11.61 -4.37
C ASN A 329 8.85 12.70 -4.43
N ARG A 330 8.60 13.85 -5.08
CA ARG A 330 9.49 15.03 -5.08
C ARG A 330 9.20 16.01 -3.95
N THR A 331 8.23 15.72 -3.12
CA THR A 331 7.85 16.57 -1.97
C THR A 331 8.59 16.16 -0.72
#